data_eab144fd67837381ef2352d4fa8a8ea3
#
_entry.id   eab144fd67837381ef2352d4fa8a8ea3
#
_cell.length_a   1.000
_cell.length_b   1.000
_cell.length_c   1.000
_cell.angle_alpha   90.00
_cell.angle_beta   90.00
_cell.angle_gamma   90.00
#
_symmetry.space_group_name_H-M   'P 1'
#
loop_
_entity.id
_entity.type
_entity.pdbx_description
1 polymer ?
#
loop_
_entity_poly.entity_id
_entity_poly.type
_entity_poly.pdbx_seq_one_letter_code
_entity_poly.pdbx_strand_id
1 'polypeptide(L)'
;AKQLNINIFEAIYHGALESSMDISKKRHNIIMEAREKKEDVKKSPYNDYLHLNEYEIESINTNHPGAYVSFEGSPASKGVLQFDLWNVTPSDRYDWSSLKQNIIQYGIRNSLLVAPMPTASTSQIMGFNESFEPFTNNIFKRKTLSGEFVVINKYLMNDLIELNLWDKNMKDL
;
A
#
# COMPACT_ATOMS: atom_id res chain seq x y z
N ALA A 1 2.22 -7.56 18.73
CA ALA A 1 1.86 -7.82 17.32
C ALA A 1 0.86 -6.80 16.76
N LYS A 2 -0.33 -6.60 17.39
CA LYS A 2 -1.38 -5.69 16.88
C LYS A 2 -0.86 -4.26 16.61
N GLN A 3 -0.18 -3.64 17.60
CA GLN A 3 0.31 -2.26 17.44
C GLN A 3 1.39 -2.16 16.36
N LEU A 4 2.26 -3.15 16.26
CA LEU A 4 3.28 -3.18 15.20
C LEU A 4 2.64 -3.27 13.81
N ASN A 5 1.63 -4.12 13.65
CA ASN A 5 0.88 -4.25 12.41
C ASN A 5 0.20 -2.93 12.01
N ILE A 6 -0.49 -2.28 12.95
CA ILE A 6 -1.09 -0.95 12.73
C ILE A 6 -0.01 0.04 12.26
N ASN A 7 1.11 0.11 12.97
CA ASN A 7 2.19 1.04 12.66
C ASN A 7 2.78 0.84 11.26
N ILE A 8 2.97 -0.42 10.85
CA ILE A 8 3.50 -0.76 9.51
C ILE A 8 2.51 -0.34 8.42
N PHE A 9 1.25 -0.76 8.53
CA PHE A 9 0.26 -0.48 7.48
C PHE A 9 -0.14 1.00 7.42
N GLU A 10 -0.16 1.69 8.55
CA GLU A 10 -0.38 3.13 8.59
C GLU A 10 0.75 3.89 7.86
N ALA A 11 2.01 3.50 8.11
CA ALA A 11 3.16 4.10 7.41
C ALA A 11 3.11 3.86 5.90
N ILE A 12 2.82 2.61 5.48
CA ILE A 12 2.69 2.26 4.06
C ILE A 12 1.56 3.06 3.41
N TYR A 13 0.41 3.15 4.06
CA TYR A 13 -0.76 3.85 3.52
C TYR A 13 -0.52 5.35 3.42
N HIS A 14 0.07 5.97 4.46
CA HIS A 14 0.42 7.39 4.44
C HIS A 14 1.38 7.69 3.29
N GLY A 15 2.51 6.97 3.21
CA GLY A 15 3.51 7.21 2.17
C GLY A 15 2.98 6.98 0.74
N ALA A 16 2.09 6.00 0.56
CA ALA A 16 1.44 5.75 -0.72
C ALA A 16 0.50 6.89 -1.13
N LEU A 17 -0.31 7.39 -0.19
CA LEU A 17 -1.19 8.55 -0.42
C LEU A 17 -0.41 9.82 -0.71
N GLU A 18 0.59 10.13 0.11
CA GLU A 18 1.45 11.29 -0.04
C GLU A 18 2.15 11.30 -1.41
N SER A 19 2.79 10.18 -1.76
CA SER A 19 3.47 10.07 -3.06
C SER A 19 2.49 10.18 -4.24
N SER A 20 1.32 9.57 -4.14
CA SER A 20 0.30 9.65 -5.20
C SER A 20 -0.28 11.06 -5.32
N MET A 21 -0.46 11.76 -4.22
CA MET A 21 -0.86 13.18 -4.18
C MET A 21 0.23 14.07 -4.78
N ASP A 22 1.50 13.87 -4.45
CA ASP A 22 2.61 14.64 -5.01
C ASP A 22 2.72 14.49 -6.51
N ILE A 23 2.53 13.29 -7.05
CA ILE A 23 2.49 13.05 -8.49
C ILE A 23 1.31 13.82 -9.11
N SER A 24 0.13 13.74 -8.50
CA SER A 24 -1.06 14.44 -8.96
C SER A 24 -0.83 15.95 -8.96
N LYS A 25 -0.26 16.51 -7.89
CA LYS A 25 0.05 17.93 -7.76
C LYS A 25 1.04 18.43 -8.82
N LYS A 26 2.10 17.67 -9.09
CA LYS A 26 3.06 18.03 -10.16
C LYS A 26 2.38 18.06 -11.52
N ARG A 27 1.57 17.06 -11.85
CA ARG A 27 0.79 16.98 -13.08
C ARG A 27 -0.23 18.13 -13.18
N HIS A 28 -0.94 18.40 -12.08
CA HIS A 28 -1.89 19.52 -11.99
C HIS A 28 -1.22 20.84 -12.32
N ASN A 29 -0.09 21.15 -11.71
CA ASN A 29 0.61 22.41 -11.93
C ASN A 29 1.07 22.56 -13.39
N ILE A 30 1.61 21.51 -14.00
CA ILE A 30 2.03 21.51 -15.41
C ILE A 30 0.84 21.78 -16.32
N ILE A 31 -0.28 21.13 -16.12
CA ILE A 31 -1.48 21.30 -16.96
C ILE A 31 -2.08 22.70 -16.77
N MET A 32 -2.11 23.22 -15.55
CA MET A 32 -2.62 24.56 -15.29
C MET A 32 -1.73 25.64 -15.91
N GLU A 33 -0.40 25.47 -15.83
CA GLU A 33 0.54 26.37 -16.49
C GLU A 33 0.35 26.38 -18.02
N ALA A 34 0.18 25.20 -18.64
CA ALA A 34 -0.10 25.10 -20.07
C ALA A 34 -1.44 25.76 -20.45
N ARG A 35 -2.47 25.62 -19.63
CA ARG A 35 -3.77 26.30 -19.83
C ARG A 35 -3.64 27.83 -19.78
N GLU A 36 -2.91 28.35 -18.79
CA GLU A 36 -2.67 29.80 -18.66
C GLU A 36 -1.95 30.35 -19.89
N LYS A 37 -0.98 29.63 -20.43
CA LYS A 37 -0.23 29.97 -21.64
C LYS A 37 -1.03 29.73 -22.93
N LYS A 38 -2.24 29.15 -22.84
CA LYS A 38 -3.05 28.71 -24.00
C LYS A 38 -2.33 27.70 -24.89
N GLU A 39 -1.42 26.95 -24.33
CA GLU A 39 -0.70 25.89 -25.05
C GLU A 39 -1.58 24.65 -25.20
N ASP A 40 -1.45 23.97 -26.34
CA ASP A 40 -2.07 22.65 -26.49
C ASP A 40 -1.24 21.62 -25.70
N VAL A 41 -1.79 21.13 -24.58
CA VAL A 41 -1.13 20.17 -23.69
C VAL A 41 -0.66 18.90 -24.43
N LYS A 42 -1.35 18.52 -25.51
CA LYS A 42 -0.99 17.37 -26.34
C LYS A 42 0.26 17.59 -27.17
N LYS A 43 0.56 18.84 -27.51
CA LYS A 43 1.72 19.24 -28.32
C LYS A 43 2.84 19.87 -27.50
N SER A 44 2.59 20.06 -26.22
CA SER A 44 3.57 20.62 -25.28
C SER A 44 4.72 19.64 -25.06
N PRO A 45 5.97 20.12 -24.89
CA PRO A 45 7.10 19.28 -24.45
C PRO A 45 6.80 18.56 -23.12
N TYR A 46 5.81 18.98 -22.37
CA TYR A 46 5.33 18.31 -21.15
C TYR A 46 4.61 16.99 -21.42
N ASN A 47 4.16 16.71 -22.66
CA ASN A 47 3.49 15.44 -22.97
C ASN A 47 4.44 14.22 -22.79
N ASP A 48 5.73 14.38 -23.04
CA ASP A 48 6.73 13.34 -22.79
C ASP A 48 6.82 12.98 -21.31
N TYR A 49 6.57 13.93 -20.42
CA TYR A 49 6.50 13.71 -18.97
C TYR A 49 5.13 13.20 -18.51
N LEU A 50 4.06 13.69 -19.11
CA LEU A 50 2.70 13.37 -18.68
C LEU A 50 2.24 12.00 -19.19
N HIS A 51 2.79 11.50 -20.31
CA HIS A 51 2.39 10.24 -20.95
C HIS A 51 0.86 10.06 -20.99
N LEU A 52 0.15 11.10 -21.49
CA LEU A 52 -1.30 11.14 -21.48
C LEU A 52 -1.87 10.10 -22.44
N ASN A 53 -2.68 9.19 -21.93
CA ASN A 53 -3.52 8.31 -22.72
C ASN A 53 -4.89 8.96 -23.04
N GLU A 54 -5.71 8.30 -23.87
CA GLU A 54 -7.01 8.83 -24.31
C GLU A 54 -7.94 9.18 -23.13
N TYR A 55 -7.96 8.34 -22.08
CA TYR A 55 -8.79 8.55 -20.89
C TYR A 55 -8.30 9.73 -20.04
N GLU A 56 -7.00 9.94 -19.98
CA GLU A 56 -6.40 11.05 -19.23
C GLU A 56 -6.61 12.38 -19.92
N ILE A 57 -6.77 12.39 -21.25
CA ILE A 57 -7.10 13.59 -22.02
C ILE A 57 -8.48 14.14 -21.61
N GLU A 58 -9.45 13.28 -21.31
CA GLU A 58 -10.76 13.70 -20.80
C GLU A 58 -10.63 14.33 -19.41
N SER A 59 -9.77 13.80 -18.55
CA SER A 59 -9.55 14.32 -17.20
C SER A 59 -8.89 15.71 -17.16
N ILE A 60 -8.21 16.13 -18.22
CA ILE A 60 -7.57 17.46 -18.30
C ILE A 60 -8.58 18.59 -18.10
N ASN A 61 -9.85 18.40 -18.44
CA ASN A 61 -10.89 19.43 -18.30
C ASN A 61 -11.54 19.47 -16.91
N THR A 62 -11.14 18.62 -16.00
CA THR A 62 -11.66 18.60 -14.62
C THR A 62 -10.95 19.59 -13.72
N ASN A 63 -11.44 19.75 -12.49
CA ASN A 63 -10.79 20.57 -11.47
C ASN A 63 -9.49 19.92 -10.93
N HIS A 64 -9.32 18.60 -11.15
CA HIS A 64 -8.18 17.82 -10.70
C HIS A 64 -7.46 17.14 -11.87
N PRO A 65 -6.87 17.90 -12.80
CA PRO A 65 -6.30 17.33 -14.03
C PRO A 65 -5.10 16.40 -13.80
N GLY A 66 -4.50 16.42 -12.61
CA GLY A 66 -3.42 15.53 -12.25
C GLY A 66 -3.86 14.19 -11.65
N ALA A 67 -5.11 14.09 -11.21
CA ALA A 67 -5.67 12.93 -10.53
C ALA A 67 -6.05 11.79 -11.49
N TYR A 68 -6.46 10.64 -10.95
CA TYR A 68 -7.07 9.58 -11.75
C TYR A 68 -8.46 10.02 -12.26
N VAL A 69 -8.89 9.46 -13.39
CA VAL A 69 -10.05 9.93 -14.16
C VAL A 69 -11.34 10.04 -13.35
N SER A 70 -11.63 9.06 -12.49
CA SER A 70 -12.84 9.02 -11.65
C SER A 70 -12.63 9.59 -10.24
N PHE A 71 -11.67 10.49 -10.06
CA PHE A 71 -11.39 11.06 -8.74
C PHE A 71 -12.55 11.91 -8.22
N GLU A 72 -13.14 12.75 -9.07
CA GLU A 72 -14.23 13.62 -8.67
C GLU A 72 -15.47 12.81 -8.28
N GLY A 73 -16.05 13.14 -7.11
CA GLY A 73 -17.16 12.40 -6.52
C GLY A 73 -16.75 11.18 -5.69
N SER A 74 -15.47 10.76 -5.74
CA SER A 74 -14.96 9.68 -4.90
C SER A 74 -14.89 10.09 -3.41
N PRO A 75 -14.81 9.16 -2.46
CA PRO A 75 -14.57 9.48 -1.05
C PRO A 75 -13.31 10.33 -0.86
N ALA A 76 -12.22 10.00 -1.55
CA ALA A 76 -10.96 10.72 -1.45
C ALA A 76 -11.08 12.19 -1.88
N SER A 77 -11.90 12.51 -2.89
CA SER A 77 -12.17 13.91 -3.31
C SER A 77 -12.86 14.74 -2.23
N LYS A 78 -13.46 14.10 -1.26
CA LYS A 78 -14.10 14.71 -0.09
C LYS A 78 -13.24 14.66 1.17
N GLY A 79 -11.99 14.22 1.05
CA GLY A 79 -11.08 14.01 2.18
C GLY A 79 -11.44 12.82 3.07
N VAL A 80 -12.28 11.90 2.57
CA VAL A 80 -12.66 10.68 3.27
C VAL A 80 -11.70 9.57 2.85
N LEU A 81 -10.86 9.11 3.77
CA LEU A 81 -9.88 8.07 3.55
C LEU A 81 -10.35 6.71 4.11
N GLN A 82 -9.60 5.66 3.90
CA GLN A 82 -10.02 4.30 4.26
C GLN A 82 -10.31 4.13 5.76
N PHE A 83 -9.51 4.75 6.62
CA PHE A 83 -9.74 4.69 8.07
C PHE A 83 -11.01 5.45 8.51
N ASP A 84 -11.37 6.53 7.79
CA ASP A 84 -12.65 7.23 8.04
C ASP A 84 -13.84 6.32 7.70
N LEU A 85 -13.77 5.59 6.57
CA LEU A 85 -14.81 4.64 6.17
C LEU A 85 -14.95 3.48 7.16
N TRP A 86 -13.88 3.10 7.83
CA TRP A 86 -13.85 2.06 8.85
C TRP A 86 -14.15 2.57 10.26
N ASN A 87 -14.37 3.87 10.42
CA ASN A 87 -14.59 4.48 11.73
C ASN A 87 -13.41 4.27 12.70
N VAL A 88 -12.19 4.30 12.16
CA VAL A 88 -10.93 4.12 12.90
C VAL A 88 -10.19 5.45 12.97
N THR A 89 -9.72 5.81 14.16
CA THR A 89 -8.87 7.00 14.34
C THR A 89 -7.42 6.61 14.04
N PRO A 90 -6.76 7.26 13.07
CA PRO A 90 -5.35 7.07 12.81
C PRO A 90 -4.50 7.62 13.96
N SER A 91 -3.20 7.28 14.00
CA SER A 91 -2.30 7.85 15.00
C SER A 91 -1.95 9.31 14.69
N ASP A 92 -1.33 9.97 15.66
CA ASP A 92 -0.81 11.34 15.56
C ASP A 92 0.62 11.41 14.96
N ARG A 93 1.14 10.28 14.46
CA ARG A 93 2.49 10.22 13.86
C ARG A 93 2.61 10.98 12.55
N TYR A 94 1.49 11.19 11.87
CA TYR A 94 1.41 11.85 10.56
C TYR A 94 0.39 12.97 10.58
N ASP A 95 0.66 14.03 9.82
CA ASP A 95 -0.31 15.13 9.64
C ASP A 95 -1.37 14.73 8.58
N TRP A 96 -2.32 13.94 9.02
CA TRP A 96 -3.44 13.49 8.19
C TRP A 96 -4.32 14.66 7.71
N SER A 97 -4.40 15.74 8.51
CA SER A 97 -5.22 16.90 8.16
C SER A 97 -4.66 17.63 6.95
N SER A 98 -3.37 17.95 6.96
CA SER A 98 -2.70 18.57 5.81
C SER A 98 -2.72 17.67 4.58
N LEU A 99 -2.51 16.35 4.75
CA LEU A 99 -2.58 15.42 3.64
C LEU A 99 -3.98 15.38 3.01
N LYS A 100 -5.04 15.31 3.81
CA LYS A 100 -6.43 15.35 3.34
C LYS A 100 -6.73 16.65 2.56
N GLN A 101 -6.28 17.80 3.06
CA GLN A 101 -6.46 19.08 2.37
C GLN A 101 -5.76 19.10 1.02
N ASN A 102 -4.52 18.62 0.95
CA ASN A 102 -3.78 18.51 -0.30
C ASN A 102 -4.46 17.54 -1.29
N ILE A 103 -4.99 16.41 -0.80
CA ILE A 103 -5.74 15.46 -1.63
C ILE A 103 -7.02 16.13 -2.19
N ILE A 104 -7.76 16.87 -1.38
CA ILE A 104 -8.95 17.59 -1.84
C ILE A 104 -8.56 18.62 -2.91
N GLN A 105 -7.43 19.30 -2.75
CA GLN A 105 -7.01 20.37 -3.64
C GLN A 105 -6.42 19.86 -4.95
N TYR A 106 -5.56 18.83 -4.91
CA TYR A 106 -4.78 18.38 -6.07
C TYR A 106 -5.19 17.00 -6.58
N GLY A 107 -5.98 16.27 -5.81
CA GLY A 107 -6.31 14.87 -6.08
C GLY A 107 -5.17 13.89 -5.78
N ILE A 108 -5.39 12.63 -6.11
CA ILE A 108 -4.39 11.56 -6.09
C ILE A 108 -4.29 10.90 -7.46
N ARG A 109 -3.07 10.51 -7.86
CA ARG A 109 -2.83 9.94 -9.19
C ARG A 109 -3.36 8.52 -9.35
N ASN A 110 -3.36 7.74 -8.29
CA ASN A 110 -3.69 6.32 -8.31
C ASN A 110 -4.98 6.07 -7.53
N SER A 111 -5.94 5.39 -8.14
CA SER A 111 -7.20 5.00 -7.48
C SER A 111 -7.03 3.88 -6.47
N LEU A 112 -6.04 3.01 -6.68
CA LEU A 112 -5.67 1.89 -5.80
C LEU A 112 -4.20 2.02 -5.43
N LEU A 113 -3.88 1.94 -4.15
CA LEU A 113 -2.55 2.24 -3.64
C LEU A 113 -1.85 1.04 -3.00
N VAL A 114 -2.54 0.28 -2.17
CA VAL A 114 -1.96 -0.80 -1.38
C VAL A 114 -2.77 -2.07 -1.56
N ALA A 115 -2.11 -3.15 -1.95
CA ALA A 115 -2.69 -4.47 -2.09
C ALA A 115 -1.76 -5.52 -1.47
N PRO A 116 -1.92 -5.88 -0.20
CA PRO A 116 -1.13 -6.94 0.42
C PRO A 116 -1.32 -8.26 -0.32
N MET A 117 -0.21 -8.88 -0.71
CA MET A 117 -0.22 -10.15 -1.43
C MET A 117 -0.17 -11.34 -0.46
N PRO A 118 -0.68 -12.55 -0.86
CA PRO A 118 -0.55 -13.77 -0.07
C PRO A 118 0.87 -14.21 0.20
N THR A 119 1.85 -13.85 -0.63
CA THR A 119 3.28 -14.20 -0.51
C THR A 119 3.59 -15.69 -0.43
N ALA A 120 2.75 -16.54 -1.04
CA ALA A 120 2.81 -18.00 -0.89
C ALA A 120 4.18 -18.63 -1.24
N SER A 121 4.82 -18.17 -2.31
CA SER A 121 6.15 -18.66 -2.72
C SER A 121 7.27 -17.91 -2.03
N THR A 122 7.16 -16.59 -1.92
CA THR A 122 8.18 -15.73 -1.36
C THR A 122 8.42 -16.02 0.12
N SER A 123 7.35 -16.27 0.89
CA SER A 123 7.45 -16.65 2.29
C SER A 123 8.22 -17.95 2.49
N GLN A 124 8.03 -18.92 1.60
CA GLN A 124 8.74 -20.19 1.63
C GLN A 124 10.23 -20.02 1.35
N ILE A 125 10.58 -19.23 0.34
CA ILE A 125 11.99 -18.94 -0.01
C ILE A 125 12.69 -18.26 1.17
N MET A 126 12.01 -17.32 1.83
CA MET A 126 12.56 -16.56 2.96
C MET A 126 12.49 -17.31 4.30
N GLY A 127 11.78 -18.44 4.35
CA GLY A 127 11.59 -19.21 5.59
C GLY A 127 10.70 -18.52 6.62
N PHE A 128 9.74 -17.71 6.15
CA PHE A 128 8.73 -17.03 6.97
C PHE A 128 7.34 -17.62 6.74
N ASN A 129 6.36 -17.15 7.51
CA ASN A 129 4.97 -17.46 7.28
C ASN A 129 4.38 -16.58 6.16
N GLU A 130 3.24 -17.00 5.63
CA GLU A 130 2.58 -16.32 4.52
C GLU A 130 1.89 -15.05 4.99
N SER A 131 1.99 -13.97 4.19
CA SER A 131 1.36 -12.69 4.46
C SER A 131 1.73 -12.14 5.85
N PHE A 132 0.75 -11.71 6.62
CA PHE A 132 0.87 -11.25 8.02
C PHE A 132 0.12 -12.18 8.99
N GLU A 133 -0.13 -13.42 8.57
CA GLU A 133 -0.82 -14.41 9.41
C GLU A 133 0.14 -15.06 10.40
N PRO A 134 -0.32 -15.38 11.62
CA PRO A 134 0.47 -16.15 12.56
C PRO A 134 0.58 -17.61 12.11
N PHE A 135 1.55 -18.33 12.65
CA PHE A 135 1.59 -19.79 12.50
C PHE A 135 0.33 -20.41 13.13
N THR A 136 -0.38 -21.20 12.35
CA THR A 136 -1.57 -21.91 12.83
C THR A 136 -1.22 -23.18 13.62
N ASN A 137 -0.08 -23.79 13.31
CA ASN A 137 0.47 -24.96 13.97
C ASN A 137 1.98 -24.83 14.14
N ASN A 138 2.53 -25.36 15.22
CA ASN A 138 3.97 -25.34 15.45
C ASN A 138 4.70 -26.43 14.66
N ILE A 139 4.01 -27.50 14.27
CA ILE A 139 4.51 -28.57 13.41
C ILE A 139 3.44 -28.88 12.38
N PHE A 140 3.81 -28.87 11.10
CA PHE A 140 2.88 -29.19 10.01
C PHE A 140 3.61 -29.86 8.85
N LYS A 141 2.86 -30.61 8.05
CA LYS A 141 3.37 -31.20 6.80
C LYS A 141 3.11 -30.26 5.64
N ARG A 142 4.13 -29.98 4.86
CA ARG A 142 4.02 -29.26 3.60
C ARG A 142 4.22 -30.23 2.45
N LYS A 143 3.22 -30.32 1.57
CA LYS A 143 3.27 -31.12 0.36
C LYS A 143 3.69 -30.23 -0.82
N THR A 144 4.72 -30.64 -1.52
CA THR A 144 5.21 -30.00 -2.75
C THR A 144 5.28 -31.04 -3.87
N LEU A 145 5.59 -30.61 -5.09
CA LEU A 145 5.84 -31.52 -6.22
C LEU A 145 7.03 -32.47 -5.94
N SER A 146 7.97 -32.06 -5.11
CA SER A 146 9.19 -32.84 -4.75
C SER A 146 8.98 -33.79 -3.58
N GLY A 147 7.82 -33.76 -2.91
CA GLY A 147 7.55 -34.63 -1.75
C GLY A 147 6.84 -33.93 -0.60
N GLU A 148 6.78 -34.64 0.52
CA GLU A 148 6.22 -34.10 1.77
C GLU A 148 7.35 -33.78 2.75
N PHE A 149 7.29 -32.58 3.32
CA PHE A 149 8.27 -32.08 4.28
C PHE A 149 7.59 -31.73 5.59
N VAL A 150 8.21 -32.10 6.71
CA VAL A 150 7.79 -31.65 8.04
C VAL A 150 8.44 -30.30 8.31
N VAL A 151 7.62 -29.31 8.60
CA VAL A 151 8.05 -27.96 8.92
C VAL A 151 7.75 -27.67 10.39
N ILE A 152 8.73 -27.14 11.09
CA ILE A 152 8.64 -26.80 12.51
C ILE A 152 8.73 -25.29 12.64
N ASN A 153 7.98 -24.72 13.59
CA ASN A 153 8.14 -23.33 13.98
C ASN A 153 9.53 -23.13 14.61
N LYS A 154 10.48 -22.67 13.79
CA LYS A 154 11.88 -22.49 14.18
C LYS A 154 12.06 -21.50 15.34
N TYR A 155 11.19 -20.51 15.46
CA TYR A 155 11.27 -19.50 16.53
C TYR A 155 10.93 -20.14 17.88
N LEU A 156 9.80 -20.85 17.97
CA LEU A 156 9.45 -21.59 19.17
C LEU A 156 10.52 -22.63 19.54
N MET A 157 11.05 -23.34 18.55
CA MET A 157 12.12 -24.32 18.79
C MET A 157 13.37 -23.66 19.40
N ASN A 158 13.78 -22.49 18.87
CA ASN A 158 14.92 -21.76 19.41
C ASN A 158 14.67 -21.28 20.85
N ASP A 159 13.49 -20.72 21.14
CA ASP A 159 13.11 -20.30 22.48
C ASP A 159 13.14 -21.48 23.47
N LEU A 160 12.64 -22.64 23.05
CA LEU A 160 12.67 -23.85 23.89
C LEU A 160 14.10 -24.37 24.13
N ILE A 161 14.99 -24.26 23.15
CA ILE A 161 16.42 -24.61 23.30
C ILE A 161 17.07 -23.65 24.28
N GLU A 162 16.87 -22.35 24.16
CA GLU A 162 17.44 -21.33 25.05
C GLU A 162 16.97 -21.51 26.50
N LEU A 163 15.74 -21.95 26.70
CA LEU A 163 15.16 -22.24 28.00
C LEU A 163 15.54 -23.63 28.53
N ASN A 164 16.33 -24.43 27.80
CA ASN A 164 16.65 -25.83 28.11
C ASN A 164 15.43 -26.75 28.26
N LEU A 165 14.35 -26.44 27.56
CA LEU A 165 13.12 -27.24 27.54
C LEU A 165 13.01 -28.15 26.32
N TRP A 166 13.89 -28.02 25.33
CA TRP A 166 13.91 -28.86 24.14
C TRP A 166 14.66 -30.15 24.39
N ASP A 167 13.92 -31.18 24.72
CA ASP A 167 14.44 -32.52 24.92
C ASP A 167 13.69 -33.56 24.05
N LYS A 168 14.05 -34.84 24.23
CA LYS A 168 13.42 -35.93 23.47
C LYS A 168 11.93 -36.05 23.80
N ASN A 169 11.53 -35.85 25.05
CA ASN A 169 10.13 -35.95 25.47
C ASN A 169 9.29 -34.84 24.88
N MET A 170 9.81 -33.61 24.90
CA MET A 170 9.15 -32.46 24.29
C MET A 170 8.98 -32.61 22.78
N LYS A 171 9.91 -33.27 22.10
CA LYS A 171 9.81 -33.53 20.67
C LYS A 171 8.74 -34.59 20.36
N ASP A 172 8.50 -35.53 21.24
CA ASP A 172 7.57 -36.64 21.05
C ASP A 172 6.13 -36.33 21.52
N LEU A 173 5.91 -35.15 22.15
CA LEU A 173 4.63 -34.56 22.46
C LEU A 173 4.03 -33.78 21.25
#